data_294805fc47e5802c34793c5eaafd26fb
#
_entry.id   294805fc47e5802c34793c5eaafd26fb
#
_cell.length_a   1.000
_cell.length_b   1.000
_cell.length_c   1.000
_cell.angle_alpha   90.00
_cell.angle_beta   90.00
_cell.angle_gamma   90.00
#
_symmetry.space_group_name_H-M   'P 1'
#
loop_
_entity.id
_entity.type
_entity.pdbx_description
1 polymer ?
#
loop_
_entity_poly.entity_id
_entity_poly.type
_entity_poly.pdbx_seq_one_letter_code
_entity_poly.pdbx_strand_id
1 'polypeptide(L)'
;GLIKQAKKELKGSDVDINHFRPNYKPWDERLCAVPDGDLFKVLKTSKADVVTDTIKNITPTGIALTSGRHLDADIIVSATGLKLQMLGGAQVVVDGEVVAVDQRMTYKAVMVEGIPNLAVLFGYTNASWTLKIDLACDYMVRLLRYMRQNGYSTVQPRPIAIDGDQAIRQTDTVMGSLTAGYISRAQNILPKQGDKYPWYVTNNYLSDIVMLKYQRVADKWLRFGR
;
A
#
# COMPACT_ATOMS: atom_id res chain seq x y z
N GLY A 1 -11.09 -16.98 16.05
CA GLY A 1 -10.58 -15.80 15.39
C GLY A 1 -9.83 -14.84 16.34
N LEU A 2 -9.33 -13.74 15.83
CA LEU A 2 -8.42 -12.78 16.49
C LEU A 2 -8.94 -12.28 17.85
N ILE A 3 -10.22 -11.92 17.96
CA ILE A 3 -10.81 -11.47 19.25
C ILE A 3 -10.76 -12.56 20.32
N LYS A 4 -10.96 -13.84 19.93
CA LYS A 4 -10.86 -14.96 20.87
C LYS A 4 -9.42 -15.11 21.39
N GLN A 5 -8.43 -14.90 20.49
CA GLN A 5 -7.02 -14.92 20.87
C GLN A 5 -6.70 -13.75 21.83
N ALA A 6 -7.06 -12.52 21.46
CA ALA A 6 -6.86 -11.35 22.31
C ALA A 6 -7.49 -11.54 23.71
N LYS A 7 -8.73 -12.08 23.79
CA LYS A 7 -9.39 -12.38 25.05
C LYS A 7 -8.62 -13.41 25.89
N LYS A 8 -8.01 -14.42 25.24
CA LYS A 8 -7.17 -15.40 25.93
C LYS A 8 -5.90 -14.73 26.50
N GLU A 9 -5.27 -13.90 25.68
CA GLU A 9 -4.04 -13.18 26.09
C GLU A 9 -4.28 -12.15 27.21
N LEU A 10 -5.45 -11.50 27.24
CA LEU A 10 -5.84 -10.54 28.28
C LEU A 10 -6.30 -11.20 29.58
N LYS A 11 -6.40 -12.53 29.65
CA LYS A 11 -6.82 -13.20 30.89
C LYS A 11 -5.87 -12.86 32.03
N GLY A 12 -6.41 -12.31 33.12
CA GLY A 12 -5.65 -11.84 34.30
C GLY A 12 -5.22 -10.38 34.22
N SER A 13 -5.73 -9.60 33.26
CA SER A 13 -5.63 -8.13 33.25
C SER A 13 -7.01 -7.51 33.43
N ASP A 14 -7.06 -6.26 33.86
CA ASP A 14 -8.29 -5.45 33.99
C ASP A 14 -8.69 -4.73 32.68
N VAL A 15 -7.96 -4.98 31.60
CA VAL A 15 -8.17 -4.30 30.30
C VAL A 15 -9.39 -4.87 29.61
N ASP A 16 -10.33 -3.99 29.22
CA ASP A 16 -11.55 -4.37 28.50
C ASP A 16 -11.22 -4.87 27.09
N ILE A 17 -11.74 -6.06 26.75
CA ILE A 17 -11.62 -6.66 25.41
C ILE A 17 -12.19 -5.73 24.30
N ASN A 18 -13.08 -4.82 24.62
CA ASN A 18 -13.65 -3.88 23.66
C ASN A 18 -12.61 -2.95 23.05
N HIS A 19 -11.51 -2.65 23.72
CA HIS A 19 -10.37 -1.92 23.13
C HIS A 19 -9.74 -2.65 21.94
N PHE A 20 -9.94 -3.96 21.80
CA PHE A 20 -9.44 -4.80 20.71
C PHE A 20 -10.52 -5.19 19.69
N ARG A 21 -11.64 -4.46 19.66
CA ARG A 21 -12.73 -4.64 18.70
C ARG A 21 -12.86 -3.44 17.78
N PRO A 22 -12.03 -3.36 16.72
CA PRO A 22 -12.16 -2.30 15.75
C PRO A 22 -13.51 -2.43 14.99
N ASN A 23 -13.96 -1.34 14.39
CA ASN A 23 -15.18 -1.28 13.59
C ASN A 23 -14.95 -1.67 12.10
N TYR A 24 -13.76 -2.19 11.76
CA TYR A 24 -13.39 -2.69 10.44
C TYR A 24 -13.03 -4.17 10.52
N LYS A 25 -13.06 -4.87 9.38
CA LYS A 25 -12.71 -6.28 9.29
C LYS A 25 -11.19 -6.47 9.17
N PRO A 26 -10.66 -7.64 9.59
CA PRO A 26 -9.28 -8.00 9.28
C PRO A 26 -9.03 -7.88 7.78
N TRP A 27 -7.91 -7.23 7.41
CA TRP A 27 -7.45 -6.98 6.03
C TRP A 27 -8.14 -5.82 5.28
N ASP A 28 -9.22 -5.24 5.80
CA ASP A 28 -9.70 -3.92 5.33
C ASP A 28 -8.65 -2.85 5.66
N GLU A 29 -7.97 -3.04 6.81
CA GLU A 29 -6.78 -2.30 7.19
C GLU A 29 -5.61 -3.24 7.50
N ARG A 30 -4.42 -2.68 7.71
CA ARG A 30 -3.23 -3.49 8.00
C ARG A 30 -3.37 -4.20 9.34
N LEU A 31 -3.25 -5.51 9.34
CA LEU A 31 -3.14 -6.31 10.55
C LEU A 31 -1.67 -6.38 10.97
N CYS A 32 -1.36 -5.75 12.11
CA CYS A 32 -0.02 -5.79 12.68
C CYS A 32 0.07 -6.89 13.74
N ALA A 33 1.10 -7.72 13.63
CA ALA A 33 1.42 -8.70 14.66
C ALA A 33 2.33 -8.08 15.72
N VAL A 34 2.06 -8.39 16.99
CA VAL A 34 2.97 -8.08 18.10
C VAL A 34 3.74 -9.36 18.41
N PRO A 35 5.05 -9.43 18.10
CA PRO A 35 5.86 -10.60 18.39
C PRO A 35 5.78 -10.99 19.87
N ASP A 36 5.76 -12.28 20.13
CA ASP A 36 5.77 -12.85 21.50
C ASP A 36 4.65 -12.37 22.45
N GLY A 37 3.67 -11.63 21.92
CA GLY A 37 2.55 -11.09 22.70
C GLY A 37 2.97 -10.03 23.76
N ASP A 38 4.04 -9.29 23.53
CA ASP A 38 4.63 -8.37 24.50
C ASP A 38 3.66 -7.28 24.96
N LEU A 39 2.80 -6.77 24.07
CA LEU A 39 1.73 -5.85 24.46
C LEU A 39 0.85 -6.46 25.56
N PHE A 40 0.39 -7.70 25.37
CA PHE A 40 -0.49 -8.36 26.35
C PHE A 40 0.24 -8.68 27.65
N LYS A 41 1.54 -8.98 27.60
CA LYS A 41 2.36 -9.17 28.81
C LYS A 41 2.42 -7.90 29.65
N VAL A 42 2.71 -6.76 29.04
CA VAL A 42 2.83 -5.49 29.77
C VAL A 42 1.49 -5.01 30.32
N LEU A 43 0.38 -5.21 29.59
CA LEU A 43 -0.97 -4.90 30.07
C LEU A 43 -1.36 -5.67 31.34
N LYS A 44 -0.85 -6.90 31.52
CA LYS A 44 -1.06 -7.69 32.76
C LYS A 44 -0.29 -7.16 33.97
N THR A 45 0.70 -6.31 33.78
CA THR A 45 1.51 -5.77 34.88
C THR A 45 0.95 -4.48 35.46
N SER A 46 -0.16 -3.96 34.93
CA SER A 46 -0.76 -2.66 35.27
C SER A 46 0.19 -1.46 35.05
N LYS A 47 1.30 -1.66 34.29
CA LYS A 47 2.24 -0.59 33.89
C LYS A 47 1.87 0.09 32.58
N ALA A 48 0.87 -0.43 31.90
CA ALA A 48 0.33 0.14 30.67
C ALA A 48 -1.19 -0.03 30.67
N ASP A 49 -1.87 0.87 29.97
CA ASP A 49 -3.31 0.84 29.76
C ASP A 49 -3.64 1.15 28.31
N VAL A 50 -4.88 0.83 27.91
CA VAL A 50 -5.42 1.13 26.57
C VAL A 50 -6.63 2.02 26.74
N VAL A 51 -6.61 3.17 26.09
CA VAL A 51 -7.74 4.09 26.06
C VAL A 51 -8.23 4.25 24.64
N THR A 52 -9.47 3.86 24.38
CA THR A 52 -10.12 4.02 23.07
C THR A 52 -11.03 5.21 23.12
N ASP A 53 -10.57 6.36 22.61
CA ASP A 53 -11.31 7.60 22.56
C ASP A 53 -10.75 8.53 21.47
N THR A 54 -11.44 9.61 21.20
CA THR A 54 -10.97 10.64 20.26
C THR A 54 -10.21 11.73 21.03
N ILE A 55 -9.02 12.06 20.57
CA ILE A 55 -8.24 13.18 21.12
C ILE A 55 -8.93 14.49 20.74
N LYS A 56 -9.30 15.28 21.74
CA LYS A 56 -9.86 16.62 21.56
C LYS A 56 -8.74 17.64 21.33
N ASN A 57 -7.76 17.67 22.21
CA ASN A 57 -6.56 18.50 22.08
C ASN A 57 -5.45 18.02 23.03
N ILE A 58 -4.23 18.43 22.74
CA ILE A 58 -3.08 18.29 23.62
C ILE A 58 -3.03 19.52 24.53
N THR A 59 -2.81 19.28 25.81
CA THR A 59 -2.73 20.31 26.86
C THR A 59 -1.30 20.41 27.43
N PRO A 60 -0.95 21.41 28.21
CA PRO A 60 0.36 21.48 28.87
C PRO A 60 0.66 20.30 29.80
N THR A 61 -0.35 19.58 30.28
CA THR A 61 -0.19 18.47 31.25
C THR A 61 -0.54 17.11 30.66
N GLY A 62 -0.91 17.01 29.38
CA GLY A 62 -1.29 15.73 28.78
C GLY A 62 -2.26 15.83 27.63
N ILE A 63 -3.24 14.93 27.57
CA ILE A 63 -4.19 14.78 26.46
C ILE A 63 -5.63 14.87 26.98
N ALA A 64 -6.39 15.84 26.46
CA ALA A 64 -7.83 15.92 26.70
C ALA A 64 -8.59 15.12 25.64
N LEU A 65 -9.51 14.26 26.09
CA LEU A 65 -10.34 13.40 25.25
C LEU A 65 -11.74 13.98 25.04
N THR A 66 -12.41 13.54 23.98
CA THR A 66 -13.78 13.99 23.65
C THR A 66 -14.80 13.55 24.70
N SER A 67 -14.58 12.43 25.38
CA SER A 67 -15.38 11.98 26.52
C SER A 67 -15.34 12.91 27.75
N GLY A 68 -14.40 13.87 27.77
CA GLY A 68 -14.13 14.73 28.93
C GLY A 68 -13.02 14.16 29.85
N ARG A 69 -12.54 12.93 29.62
CA ARG A 69 -11.40 12.37 30.35
C ARG A 69 -10.13 13.11 29.98
N HIS A 70 -9.23 13.31 30.93
CA HIS A 70 -7.85 13.80 30.72
C HIS A 70 -6.85 12.70 31.05
N LEU A 71 -5.83 12.57 30.21
CA LEU A 71 -4.70 11.66 30.40
C LEU A 71 -3.48 12.52 30.71
N ASP A 72 -2.99 12.45 31.95
CA ASP A 72 -1.76 13.12 32.34
C ASP A 72 -0.56 12.44 31.68
N ALA A 73 0.39 13.21 31.14
CA ALA A 73 1.56 12.70 30.48
C ALA A 73 2.72 13.70 30.54
N ASP A 74 3.89 13.22 30.93
CA ASP A 74 5.16 13.97 30.87
C ASP A 74 5.74 13.93 29.46
N ILE A 75 5.50 12.83 28.73
CA ILE A 75 5.99 12.60 27.36
C ILE A 75 4.84 12.09 26.50
N ILE A 76 4.65 12.70 25.34
CA ILE A 76 3.67 12.27 24.33
C ILE A 76 4.42 11.83 23.09
N VAL A 77 4.23 10.55 22.69
CA VAL A 77 4.78 10.01 21.45
C VAL A 77 3.67 9.93 20.39
N SER A 78 3.81 10.71 19.32
CA SER A 78 2.86 10.70 18.22
C SER A 78 3.16 9.53 17.25
N ALA A 79 2.22 8.59 17.15
CA ALA A 79 2.26 7.46 16.24
C ALA A 79 0.93 7.34 15.45
N THR A 80 0.39 8.47 15.00
CA THR A 80 -0.97 8.62 14.44
C THR A 80 -1.09 8.24 12.97
N GLY A 81 -0.12 7.52 12.43
CA GLY A 81 -0.11 7.02 11.06
C GLY A 81 0.79 7.82 10.13
N LEU A 82 0.66 7.57 8.83
CA LEU A 82 1.56 8.04 7.79
C LEU A 82 0.92 9.12 6.91
N LYS A 83 1.75 10.00 6.39
CA LYS A 83 1.46 10.78 5.19
C LYS A 83 2.32 10.21 4.06
N LEU A 84 1.68 9.53 3.12
CA LEU A 84 2.39 8.97 1.97
C LEU A 84 2.95 10.07 1.09
N GLN A 85 4.11 9.79 0.50
CA GLN A 85 4.76 10.65 -0.46
C GLN A 85 5.26 9.79 -1.61
N MET A 86 4.64 9.95 -2.79
CA MET A 86 5.03 9.19 -3.97
C MET A 86 6.44 9.59 -4.41
N LEU A 87 7.28 8.61 -4.76
CA LEU A 87 8.67 8.80 -5.18
C LEU A 87 9.52 9.68 -4.24
N GLY A 88 9.19 9.69 -2.93
CA GLY A 88 9.88 10.55 -1.97
C GLY A 88 9.66 12.05 -2.19
N GLY A 89 8.62 12.43 -2.97
CA GLY A 89 8.32 13.81 -3.35
C GLY A 89 9.05 14.31 -4.60
N ALA A 90 9.76 13.41 -5.31
CA ALA A 90 10.41 13.77 -6.57
C ALA A 90 9.36 14.07 -7.65
N GLN A 91 9.62 15.11 -8.43
CA GLN A 91 8.85 15.44 -9.62
C GLN A 91 9.36 14.64 -10.81
N VAL A 92 8.45 14.02 -11.54
CA VAL A 92 8.79 13.32 -12.79
C VAL A 92 8.66 14.28 -13.96
N VAL A 93 9.72 14.41 -14.75
CA VAL A 93 9.75 15.21 -15.97
C VAL A 93 10.18 14.33 -17.14
N VAL A 94 9.42 14.31 -18.22
CA VAL A 94 9.72 13.58 -19.47
C VAL A 94 9.73 14.57 -20.61
N ASP A 95 10.84 14.66 -21.33
CA ASP A 95 11.03 15.57 -22.46
C ASP A 95 10.69 17.05 -22.15
N GLY A 96 11.00 17.48 -20.92
CA GLY A 96 10.73 18.84 -20.43
C GLY A 96 9.33 19.06 -19.84
N GLU A 97 8.43 18.08 -19.97
CA GLU A 97 7.06 18.17 -19.47
C GLU A 97 6.89 17.45 -18.13
N VAL A 98 6.21 18.09 -17.19
CA VAL A 98 5.88 17.48 -15.89
C VAL A 98 4.81 16.42 -16.06
N VAL A 99 5.08 15.21 -15.56
CA VAL A 99 4.13 14.12 -15.61
C VAL A 99 3.41 13.96 -14.26
N ALA A 100 2.10 14.10 -14.28
CA ALA A 100 1.22 13.84 -13.14
C ALA A 100 1.06 12.31 -12.95
N VAL A 101 1.88 11.72 -12.09
CA VAL A 101 1.91 10.25 -11.86
C VAL A 101 0.58 9.73 -11.30
N ASP A 102 -0.11 10.53 -10.51
CA ASP A 102 -1.43 10.23 -9.92
C ASP A 102 -2.56 10.15 -10.96
N GLN A 103 -2.33 10.68 -12.16
CA GLN A 103 -3.26 10.59 -13.30
C GLN A 103 -2.94 9.44 -14.26
N ARG A 104 -1.93 8.63 -13.96
CA ARG A 104 -1.46 7.55 -14.82
C ARG A 104 -1.77 6.18 -14.22
N MET A 105 -2.02 5.21 -15.10
CA MET A 105 -2.21 3.83 -14.69
C MET A 105 -0.88 3.11 -14.51
N THR A 106 -0.88 2.07 -13.69
CA THR A 106 0.26 1.15 -13.60
C THR A 106 0.05 -0.04 -14.51
N TYR A 107 1.11 -0.42 -15.18
CA TYR A 107 1.21 -1.63 -15.98
C TYR A 107 1.83 -2.74 -15.13
N LYS A 108 1.11 -3.86 -14.94
CA LYS A 108 1.51 -5.00 -14.10
C LYS A 108 1.87 -4.60 -12.65
N ALA A 109 1.38 -3.45 -12.19
CA ALA A 109 1.78 -2.83 -10.91
C ALA A 109 3.31 -2.66 -10.75
N VAL A 110 4.05 -2.49 -11.86
CA VAL A 110 5.52 -2.35 -11.89
C VAL A 110 5.95 -1.10 -12.64
N MET A 111 5.33 -0.78 -13.77
CA MET A 111 5.68 0.40 -14.57
C MET A 111 4.52 1.38 -14.61
N VAL A 112 4.80 2.65 -14.90
CA VAL A 112 3.79 3.72 -14.97
C VAL A 112 3.55 4.09 -16.44
N GLU A 113 2.29 4.21 -16.80
CA GLU A 113 1.82 4.60 -18.13
C GLU A 113 2.50 5.86 -18.64
N GLY A 114 3.03 5.78 -19.85
CA GLY A 114 3.59 6.94 -20.54
C GLY A 114 4.93 7.44 -20.00
N ILE A 115 5.53 6.78 -19.00
CA ILE A 115 6.84 7.15 -18.47
C ILE A 115 7.87 6.12 -18.94
N PRO A 116 8.87 6.52 -19.74
CA PRO A 116 9.88 5.60 -20.23
C PRO A 116 10.82 5.16 -19.10
N ASN A 117 11.22 3.89 -19.11
CA ASN A 117 12.26 3.31 -18.25
C ASN A 117 12.03 3.45 -16.73
N LEU A 118 10.83 3.83 -16.28
CA LEU A 118 10.50 3.94 -14.86
C LEU A 118 9.81 2.66 -14.38
N ALA A 119 10.37 2.05 -13.34
CA ALA A 119 9.71 1.01 -12.56
C ALA A 119 9.49 1.48 -11.12
N VAL A 120 8.32 1.22 -10.58
CA VAL A 120 7.95 1.51 -9.19
C VAL A 120 7.49 0.21 -8.53
N LEU A 121 8.11 -0.11 -7.41
CA LEU A 121 7.87 -1.38 -6.73
C LEU A 121 6.78 -1.21 -5.68
N PHE A 122 5.61 -1.79 -5.94
CA PHE A 122 4.51 -1.90 -4.99
C PHE A 122 4.41 -3.33 -4.46
N GLY A 123 4.24 -3.45 -3.14
CA GLY A 123 3.98 -4.75 -2.51
C GLY A 123 2.49 -5.07 -2.42
N TYR A 124 2.19 -6.22 -1.79
CA TYR A 124 0.80 -6.60 -1.52
C TYR A 124 0.18 -5.76 -0.41
N THR A 125 -1.11 -5.50 -0.55
CA THR A 125 -1.92 -4.87 0.52
C THR A 125 -2.37 -5.89 1.56
N ASN A 126 -2.49 -7.16 1.19
CA ASN A 126 -3.03 -8.27 1.99
C ASN A 126 -2.02 -9.39 2.30
N ALA A 127 -0.74 -9.20 1.98
CA ALA A 127 0.33 -10.17 2.22
C ALA A 127 1.67 -9.47 2.45
N SER A 128 2.76 -10.23 2.58
CA SER A 128 4.10 -9.66 2.71
C SER A 128 4.45 -8.79 1.50
N TRP A 129 4.93 -7.59 1.77
CA TRP A 129 5.34 -6.60 0.77
C TRP A 129 6.43 -7.14 -0.15
N THR A 130 7.41 -7.82 0.40
CA THR A 130 8.59 -8.34 -0.30
C THR A 130 8.25 -9.39 -1.34
N LEU A 131 7.22 -10.21 -1.12
CA LEU A 131 6.83 -11.26 -2.09
C LEU A 131 6.51 -10.71 -3.48
N LYS A 132 5.84 -9.55 -3.56
CA LYS A 132 5.55 -8.92 -4.85
C LYS A 132 6.76 -8.21 -5.42
N ILE A 133 7.57 -7.60 -4.56
CA ILE A 133 8.80 -6.91 -4.97
C ILE A 133 9.76 -7.90 -5.66
N ASP A 134 9.95 -9.10 -5.12
CA ASP A 134 10.80 -10.13 -5.73
C ASP A 134 10.32 -10.50 -7.15
N LEU A 135 9.01 -10.72 -7.31
CA LEU A 135 8.44 -11.00 -8.64
C LEU A 135 8.60 -9.83 -9.61
N ALA A 136 8.44 -8.59 -9.12
CA ALA A 136 8.62 -7.40 -9.94
C ALA A 136 10.08 -7.22 -10.35
N CYS A 137 11.04 -7.50 -9.48
CA CYS A 137 12.47 -7.49 -9.79
C CYS A 137 12.83 -8.56 -10.83
N ASP A 138 12.31 -9.79 -10.69
CA ASP A 138 12.48 -10.85 -11.70
C ASP A 138 11.98 -10.41 -13.08
N TYR A 139 10.77 -9.80 -13.11
CA TYR A 139 10.21 -9.26 -14.34
C TYR A 139 11.10 -8.18 -14.95
N MET A 140 11.59 -7.22 -14.15
CA MET A 140 12.44 -6.14 -14.62
C MET A 140 13.78 -6.66 -15.16
N VAL A 141 14.41 -7.64 -14.51
CA VAL A 141 15.65 -8.28 -15.01
C VAL A 141 15.40 -8.95 -16.37
N ARG A 142 14.28 -9.64 -16.53
CA ARG A 142 13.88 -10.26 -17.80
C ARG A 142 13.65 -9.20 -18.89
N LEU A 143 12.99 -8.10 -18.55
CA LEU A 143 12.72 -6.98 -19.45
C LEU A 143 14.03 -6.32 -19.92
N LEU A 144 14.95 -6.03 -19.01
CA LEU A 144 16.26 -5.45 -19.34
C LEU A 144 17.10 -6.40 -20.24
N ARG A 145 17.07 -7.72 -19.99
CA ARG A 145 17.70 -8.70 -20.87
C ARG A 145 17.10 -8.68 -22.27
N TYR A 146 15.77 -8.64 -22.36
CA TYR A 146 15.06 -8.56 -23.63
C TYR A 146 15.44 -7.29 -24.40
N MET A 147 15.46 -6.13 -23.74
CA MET A 147 15.86 -4.86 -24.33
C MET A 147 17.28 -4.92 -24.87
N ARG A 148 18.22 -5.40 -24.07
CA ARG A 148 19.63 -5.54 -24.48
C ARG A 148 19.79 -6.46 -25.70
N GLN A 149 19.12 -7.61 -25.72
CA GLN A 149 19.19 -8.58 -26.82
C GLN A 149 18.64 -8.04 -28.14
N ASN A 150 17.69 -7.09 -28.07
CA ASN A 150 17.04 -6.50 -29.25
C ASN A 150 17.53 -5.08 -29.57
N GLY A 151 18.55 -4.57 -28.87
CA GLY A 151 19.10 -3.24 -29.10
C GLY A 151 18.13 -2.10 -28.76
N TYR A 152 17.25 -2.30 -27.79
CA TYR A 152 16.36 -1.26 -27.30
C TYR A 152 16.99 -0.49 -26.13
N SER A 153 16.89 0.85 -26.18
CA SER A 153 17.32 1.76 -25.11
C SER A 153 16.16 2.24 -24.23
N THR A 154 14.94 2.21 -24.78
CA THR A 154 13.76 2.68 -24.06
C THR A 154 12.63 1.66 -24.10
N VAL A 155 11.84 1.63 -23.03
CA VAL A 155 10.57 0.90 -22.94
C VAL A 155 9.54 1.75 -22.19
N GLN A 156 8.35 1.82 -22.75
CA GLN A 156 7.26 2.64 -22.18
C GLN A 156 5.94 1.87 -22.25
N PRO A 157 5.22 1.67 -21.14
CA PRO A 157 3.88 1.10 -21.19
C PRO A 157 2.89 2.14 -21.68
N ARG A 158 2.03 1.73 -22.63
CA ARG A 158 0.94 2.55 -23.14
C ARG A 158 -0.30 1.70 -23.36
N PRO A 159 -1.47 2.10 -22.87
CA PRO A 159 -2.72 1.51 -23.29
C PRO A 159 -2.91 1.76 -24.79
N ILE A 160 -3.34 0.74 -25.51
CA ILE A 160 -3.71 0.88 -26.92
C ILE A 160 -5.11 1.50 -26.92
N ALA A 161 -5.31 2.53 -27.73
CA ALA A 161 -6.64 3.06 -27.98
C ALA A 161 -7.46 1.97 -28.69
N ILE A 162 -8.35 1.35 -27.95
CA ILE A 162 -9.31 0.36 -28.44
C ILE A 162 -10.68 0.94 -28.12
N ASP A 163 -11.52 1.07 -29.13
CA ASP A 163 -12.87 1.61 -28.98
C ASP A 163 -13.81 0.63 -28.28
N GLY A 164 -14.84 1.16 -27.65
CA GLY A 164 -15.92 0.40 -27.05
C GLY A 164 -15.56 -0.32 -25.75
N ASP A 165 -16.16 -1.50 -25.53
CA ASP A 165 -16.03 -2.27 -24.28
C ASP A 165 -14.64 -2.83 -24.00
N GLN A 166 -13.73 -2.76 -24.96
CA GLN A 166 -12.34 -3.19 -24.79
C GLN A 166 -11.41 -2.08 -24.31
N ALA A 167 -11.85 -0.84 -24.29
CA ALA A 167 -11.07 0.27 -23.73
C ALA A 167 -10.70 0.00 -22.28
N ILE A 168 -9.48 0.39 -21.89
CA ILE A 168 -9.04 0.33 -20.51
C ILE A 168 -9.54 1.59 -19.82
N ARG A 169 -10.30 1.42 -18.75
CA ARG A 169 -10.83 2.53 -17.94
C ARG A 169 -10.04 2.62 -16.65
N GLN A 170 -9.68 3.82 -16.28
CA GLN A 170 -9.12 4.06 -14.95
C GLN A 170 -10.17 3.78 -13.89
N THR A 171 -9.74 3.15 -12.82
CA THR A 171 -10.60 2.87 -11.67
C THR A 171 -10.04 3.54 -10.42
N ASP A 172 -9.63 2.76 -9.42
CA ASP A 172 -9.10 3.23 -8.15
C ASP A 172 -7.57 3.39 -8.21
N THR A 173 -6.96 3.81 -7.11
CA THR A 173 -5.50 3.79 -6.98
C THR A 173 -4.97 2.36 -6.87
N VAL A 174 -3.67 2.19 -7.08
CA VAL A 174 -2.98 0.88 -6.93
C VAL A 174 -3.10 0.26 -5.53
N MET A 175 -3.48 1.04 -4.53
CA MET A 175 -3.69 0.61 -3.15
C MET A 175 -5.16 0.74 -2.70
N GLY A 176 -6.10 0.96 -3.61
CA GLY A 176 -7.50 1.23 -3.31
C GLY A 176 -8.26 0.10 -2.63
N SER A 177 -7.68 -1.11 -2.56
CA SER A 177 -8.24 -2.22 -1.76
C SER A 177 -8.11 -2.02 -0.24
N LEU A 178 -7.34 -1.03 0.23
CA LEU A 178 -7.19 -0.68 1.64
C LEU A 178 -8.05 0.54 1.99
N THR A 179 -8.77 0.44 3.10
CA THR A 179 -9.61 1.53 3.64
C THR A 179 -8.88 2.39 4.67
N ALA A 180 -7.63 2.08 4.96
CA ALA A 180 -6.81 2.79 5.95
C ALA A 180 -6.72 4.30 5.65
N GLY A 181 -6.85 5.14 6.69
CA GLY A 181 -6.93 6.59 6.54
C GLY A 181 -5.74 7.23 5.81
N TYR A 182 -4.53 6.66 5.92
CA TYR A 182 -3.35 7.16 5.18
C TYR A 182 -3.45 6.90 3.67
N ILE A 183 -4.13 5.83 3.24
CA ILE A 183 -4.40 5.55 1.83
C ILE A 183 -5.47 6.52 1.30
N SER A 184 -6.55 6.71 2.05
CA SER A 184 -7.59 7.68 1.67
C SER A 184 -7.02 9.09 1.47
N ARG A 185 -6.10 9.51 2.33
CA ARG A 185 -5.40 10.80 2.17
C ARG A 185 -4.43 10.84 0.99
N ALA A 186 -4.02 9.69 0.46
CA ALA A 186 -3.05 9.57 -0.62
C ALA A 186 -3.68 9.35 -2.01
N GLN A 187 -5.00 9.38 -2.14
CA GLN A 187 -5.70 9.11 -3.42
C GLN A 187 -5.27 10.04 -4.56
N ASN A 188 -4.86 11.26 -4.23
CA ASN A 188 -4.44 12.29 -5.19
C ASN A 188 -2.93 12.29 -5.46
N ILE A 189 -2.17 11.30 -4.96
CA ILE A 189 -0.73 11.18 -5.20
C ILE A 189 -0.32 9.80 -5.68
N LEU A 190 -1.18 8.80 -5.49
CA LEU A 190 -0.91 7.42 -5.94
C LEU A 190 -1.38 7.22 -7.38
N PRO A 191 -0.62 6.48 -8.20
CA PRO A 191 -1.04 6.13 -9.54
C PRO A 191 -2.31 5.27 -9.51
N LYS A 192 -3.01 5.29 -10.61
CA LYS A 192 -4.28 4.56 -10.81
C LYS A 192 -4.03 3.14 -11.29
N GLN A 193 -5.07 2.34 -11.24
CA GLN A 193 -5.14 1.07 -11.92
C GLN A 193 -6.26 1.10 -12.96
N GLY A 194 -6.17 0.21 -13.93
CA GLY A 194 -7.22 0.01 -14.91
C GLY A 194 -8.20 -1.08 -14.49
N ASP A 195 -9.28 -1.22 -15.25
CA ASP A 195 -10.32 -2.23 -15.04
C ASP A 195 -9.98 -3.60 -15.67
N LYS A 196 -8.92 -3.67 -16.49
CA LYS A 196 -8.53 -4.88 -17.23
C LYS A 196 -7.04 -5.17 -17.15
N TYR A 197 -6.70 -6.46 -17.30
CA TYR A 197 -5.34 -6.94 -17.44
C TYR A 197 -4.64 -6.29 -18.66
N PRO A 198 -3.38 -5.88 -18.53
CA PRO A 198 -2.47 -5.97 -17.39
C PRO A 198 -2.42 -4.71 -16.51
N TRP A 199 -3.46 -3.90 -16.52
CA TRP A 199 -3.51 -2.58 -15.90
C TRP A 199 -4.16 -2.57 -14.51
N TYR A 200 -4.78 -3.67 -14.07
CA TYR A 200 -5.32 -3.79 -12.70
C TYR A 200 -4.35 -4.51 -11.76
N VAL A 201 -4.49 -4.29 -10.47
CA VAL A 201 -3.66 -4.89 -9.42
C VAL A 201 -4.37 -6.12 -8.84
N THR A 202 -3.80 -7.30 -9.05
CA THR A 202 -4.43 -8.58 -8.67
C THR A 202 -4.43 -8.84 -7.15
N ASN A 203 -3.47 -8.29 -6.40
CA ASN A 203 -3.25 -8.64 -4.99
C ASN A 203 -3.29 -10.16 -4.68
N ASN A 204 -2.87 -10.98 -5.65
CA ASN A 204 -2.85 -12.43 -5.56
C ASN A 204 -1.50 -12.99 -6.01
N TYR A 205 -0.78 -13.62 -5.08
CA TYR A 205 0.59 -14.10 -5.31
C TYR A 205 0.69 -15.11 -6.46
N LEU A 206 -0.23 -16.07 -6.55
CA LEU A 206 -0.18 -17.10 -7.60
C LEU A 206 -0.43 -16.50 -9.00
N SER A 207 -1.38 -15.59 -9.10
CA SER A 207 -1.64 -14.86 -10.35
C SER A 207 -0.44 -14.01 -10.76
N ASP A 208 0.19 -13.34 -9.79
CA ASP A 208 1.36 -12.51 -10.05
C ASP A 208 2.60 -13.33 -10.45
N ILE A 209 2.80 -14.54 -9.89
CA ILE A 209 3.83 -15.47 -10.36
C ILE A 209 3.65 -15.76 -11.86
N VAL A 210 2.44 -16.11 -12.28
CA VAL A 210 2.16 -16.38 -13.70
C VAL A 210 2.43 -15.13 -14.53
N MET A 211 1.90 -13.98 -14.13
CA MET A 211 2.02 -12.71 -14.84
C MET A 211 3.46 -12.21 -14.96
N LEU A 212 4.20 -12.18 -13.85
CA LEU A 212 5.51 -11.52 -13.78
C LEU A 212 6.66 -12.47 -14.11
N LYS A 213 6.52 -13.79 -13.87
CA LYS A 213 7.60 -14.75 -14.03
C LYS A 213 7.50 -15.58 -15.31
N TYR A 214 6.30 -15.97 -15.71
CA TYR A 214 6.13 -16.94 -16.79
C TYR A 214 5.55 -16.36 -18.09
N GLN A 215 4.78 -15.29 -18.04
CA GLN A 215 4.28 -14.68 -19.27
C GLN A 215 5.37 -13.99 -20.08
N ARG A 216 5.07 -13.70 -21.34
CA ARG A 216 5.96 -12.94 -22.23
C ARG A 216 6.29 -11.58 -21.61
N VAL A 217 7.56 -11.22 -21.70
CA VAL A 217 8.07 -9.94 -21.21
C VAL A 217 7.54 -8.79 -22.06
N ALA A 218 7.70 -8.92 -23.37
CA ALA A 218 7.17 -7.97 -24.35
C ALA A 218 5.77 -8.37 -24.79
N ASP A 219 4.84 -7.48 -24.67
CA ASP A 219 3.47 -7.61 -25.16
C ASP A 219 3.02 -6.34 -25.89
N LYS A 220 1.78 -6.35 -26.41
CA LYS A 220 1.22 -5.23 -27.19
C LYS A 220 1.15 -3.89 -26.45
N TRP A 221 1.25 -3.91 -25.13
CA TRP A 221 1.13 -2.72 -24.28
C TRP A 221 2.47 -2.01 -24.04
N LEU A 222 3.59 -2.62 -24.44
CA LEU A 222 4.92 -2.03 -24.31
C LEU A 222 5.39 -1.48 -25.67
N ARG A 223 5.85 -0.24 -25.64
CA ARG A 223 6.54 0.38 -26.78
C ARG A 223 8.03 0.44 -26.48
N PHE A 224 8.82 -0.04 -27.43
CA PHE A 224 10.27 -0.05 -27.37
C PHE A 224 10.84 0.96 -28.35
N GLY A 225 11.92 1.66 -27.93
CA GLY A 225 12.70 2.59 -28.76
C GLY A 225 14.19 2.24 -28.72
N ARG A 226 14.89 2.63 -29.76
CA ARG A 226 16.35 2.49 -29.90
C ARG A 226 17.06 3.79 -29.60
#